data_9631fd32764cf790c56f4a44f331788e
#
_entry.id   9631fd32764cf790c56f4a44f331788e
#
_cell.length_a   1.000
_cell.length_b   1.000
_cell.length_c   1.000
_cell.angle_alpha   90.00
_cell.angle_beta   90.00
_cell.angle_gamma   90.00
#
_symmetry.space_group_name_H-M   'P 1'
#
loop_
_entity.id
_entity.type
_entity.pdbx_description
1 polymer ?
#
loop_
_entity_poly.entity_id
_entity_poly.type
_entity_poly.pdbx_seq_one_letter_code
_entity_poly.pdbx_strand_id
1 'polypeptide(L)'
;QLDNEIHSLSEQSLILNQVMKKGYMDSALFMEKNNLLAHRLTECRRRKTLLARKHKRTKEIVRTEQLIGLLKQEGYQREFKEELFDMAVKKIRISLDHEINFCLKNGLVLTEKEGGSEDAVAYTNRV
;
A
#
# COMPACT_ATOMS: atom_id res chain seq x y z
N GLN A 1 6.08 -15.77 9.13
CA GLN A 1 5.20 -16.91 9.45
C GLN A 1 4.24 -17.21 8.30
N LEU A 2 3.46 -16.22 7.78
CA LEU A 2 2.55 -16.42 6.63
C LEU A 2 3.27 -16.77 5.32
N ASP A 3 4.47 -16.24 5.09
CA ASP A 3 5.25 -16.57 3.89
C ASP A 3 5.70 -18.03 3.89
N ASN A 4 6.11 -18.55 5.04
CA ASN A 4 6.47 -19.95 5.18
C ASN A 4 5.25 -20.86 4.99
N GLU A 5 4.07 -20.44 5.47
CA GLU A 5 2.82 -21.19 5.27
C GLU A 5 2.41 -21.22 3.80
N ILE A 6 2.49 -20.07 3.09
CA ILE A 6 2.22 -19.98 1.65
C ILE A 6 3.20 -20.85 0.86
N HIS A 7 4.48 -20.84 1.22
CA HIS A 7 5.50 -21.67 0.57
C HIS A 7 5.20 -23.16 0.73
N SER A 8 4.97 -23.60 1.97
CA SER A 8 4.62 -25.00 2.27
C SER A 8 3.35 -25.46 1.55
N LEU A 9 2.28 -24.66 1.52
CA LEU A 9 1.06 -24.99 0.79
C LEU A 9 1.29 -25.07 -0.73
N SER A 10 2.18 -24.21 -1.26
CA SER A 10 2.54 -24.26 -2.68
C SER A 10 3.33 -25.51 -3.04
N GLU A 11 4.25 -25.93 -2.18
CA GLU A 11 4.97 -27.21 -2.34
C GLU A 11 4.02 -28.41 -2.28
N GLN A 12 3.09 -28.42 -1.32
CA GLN A 12 2.08 -29.48 -1.23
C GLN A 12 1.23 -29.57 -2.51
N SER A 13 0.84 -28.41 -3.09
CA SER A 13 0.11 -28.39 -4.36
C SER A 13 0.95 -28.95 -5.51
N LEU A 14 2.25 -28.66 -5.56
CA LEU A 14 3.15 -29.22 -6.56
C LEU A 14 3.27 -30.73 -6.45
N ILE A 15 3.48 -31.24 -5.24
CA ILE A 15 3.56 -32.69 -4.97
C ILE A 15 2.24 -33.38 -5.35
N LEU A 16 1.09 -32.80 -4.98
CA LEU A 16 -0.23 -33.35 -5.32
C LEU A 16 -0.40 -33.49 -6.83
N ASN A 17 0.00 -32.47 -7.60
CA ASN A 17 -0.03 -32.51 -9.06
C ASN A 17 0.90 -33.59 -9.64
N GLN A 18 2.09 -33.80 -9.06
CA GLN A 18 3.01 -34.85 -9.48
C GLN A 18 2.44 -36.26 -9.23
N VAL A 19 1.82 -36.47 -8.07
CA VAL A 19 1.18 -37.75 -7.71
C VAL A 19 0.03 -38.06 -8.68
N MET A 20 -0.79 -37.06 -9.01
CA MET A 20 -1.87 -37.19 -9.99
C MET A 20 -1.35 -37.54 -11.38
N LYS A 21 -0.31 -36.86 -11.85
CA LYS A 21 0.31 -37.12 -13.17
C LYS A 21 0.90 -38.52 -13.28
N LYS A 22 1.36 -39.09 -12.18
CA LYS A 22 1.88 -40.48 -12.14
C LYS A 22 0.78 -41.53 -12.02
N GLY A 23 -0.49 -41.13 -11.94
CA GLY A 23 -1.61 -42.04 -11.80
C GLY A 23 -1.76 -42.71 -10.41
N TYR A 24 -1.09 -42.17 -9.40
CA TYR A 24 -1.12 -42.73 -8.03
C TYR A 24 -2.29 -42.24 -7.19
N MET A 25 -3.17 -41.43 -7.76
CA MET A 25 -4.29 -40.83 -7.04
C MET A 25 -5.54 -40.84 -7.92
N ASP A 26 -6.68 -41.14 -7.29
CA ASP A 26 -7.99 -41.01 -7.92
C ASP A 26 -8.35 -39.56 -8.19
N SER A 27 -9.05 -39.30 -9.31
CA SER A 27 -9.42 -37.99 -9.75
C SER A 27 -10.31 -37.22 -8.75
N ALA A 28 -11.26 -37.91 -8.11
CA ALA A 28 -12.15 -37.32 -7.13
C ALA A 28 -11.37 -36.86 -5.88
N LEU A 29 -10.48 -37.71 -5.37
CA LEU A 29 -9.62 -37.39 -4.24
C LEU A 29 -8.66 -36.26 -4.58
N PHE A 30 -8.10 -36.24 -5.81
CA PHE A 30 -7.26 -35.12 -6.28
C PHE A 30 -8.03 -33.81 -6.25
N MET A 31 -9.22 -33.74 -6.80
CA MET A 31 -10.05 -32.55 -6.83
C MET A 31 -10.37 -32.03 -5.42
N GLU A 32 -10.73 -32.92 -4.50
CA GLU A 32 -10.99 -32.56 -3.10
C GLU A 32 -9.76 -31.92 -2.45
N LYS A 33 -8.60 -32.56 -2.54
CA LYS A 33 -7.35 -32.08 -1.94
C LYS A 33 -6.86 -30.79 -2.60
N ASN A 34 -6.96 -30.70 -3.92
CA ASN A 34 -6.57 -29.50 -4.66
C ASN A 34 -7.44 -28.29 -4.29
N ASN A 35 -8.77 -28.48 -4.18
CA ASN A 35 -9.68 -27.41 -3.77
C ASN A 35 -9.37 -26.92 -2.34
N LEU A 36 -9.09 -27.86 -1.42
CA LEU A 36 -8.72 -27.50 -0.05
C LEU A 36 -7.42 -26.69 0.00
N LEU A 37 -6.39 -27.10 -0.74
CA LEU A 37 -5.12 -26.37 -0.82
C LEU A 37 -5.29 -24.99 -1.47
N ALA A 38 -6.06 -24.91 -2.55
CA ALA A 38 -6.35 -23.64 -3.23
C ALA A 38 -7.08 -22.65 -2.32
N HIS A 39 -8.06 -23.13 -1.55
CA HIS A 39 -8.77 -22.31 -0.57
C HIS A 39 -7.84 -21.79 0.53
N ARG A 40 -6.99 -22.65 1.11
CA ARG A 40 -6.01 -22.26 2.13
C ARG A 40 -5.00 -21.25 1.60
N LEU A 41 -4.47 -21.46 0.40
CA LEU A 41 -3.55 -20.52 -0.26
C LEU A 41 -4.18 -19.15 -0.46
N THR A 42 -5.42 -19.11 -0.94
CA THR A 42 -6.17 -17.86 -1.14
C THR A 42 -6.36 -17.12 0.18
N GLU A 43 -6.72 -17.82 1.24
CA GLU A 43 -6.92 -17.22 2.56
C GLU A 43 -5.61 -16.68 3.16
N CYS A 44 -4.49 -17.42 3.06
CA CYS A 44 -3.19 -16.94 3.52
C CYS A 44 -2.73 -15.68 2.74
N ARG A 45 -2.92 -15.66 1.43
CA ARG A 45 -2.60 -14.48 0.59
C ARG A 45 -3.47 -13.29 0.95
N ARG A 46 -4.78 -13.50 1.19
CA ARG A 46 -5.70 -12.46 1.64
C ARG A 46 -5.25 -11.87 2.99
N ARG A 47 -4.91 -12.71 3.97
CA ARG A 47 -4.39 -12.27 5.28
C ARG A 47 -3.10 -11.47 5.14
N LYS A 48 -2.17 -11.91 4.30
CA LYS A 48 -0.92 -11.19 4.03
C LYS A 48 -1.19 -9.80 3.47
N THR A 49 -2.10 -9.68 2.51
CA THR A 49 -2.50 -8.38 1.92
C THR A 49 -3.13 -7.45 2.96
N LEU A 50 -4.02 -7.97 3.82
CA LEU A 50 -4.64 -7.17 4.89
C LEU A 50 -3.61 -6.66 5.90
N LEU A 51 -2.66 -7.48 6.31
CA LEU A 51 -1.58 -7.08 7.22
C LEU A 51 -0.68 -6.01 6.60
N ALA A 52 -0.33 -6.15 5.32
CA ALA A 52 0.46 -5.15 4.60
C ALA A 52 -0.27 -3.79 4.51
N ARG A 53 -1.58 -3.80 4.23
CA ARG A 53 -2.42 -2.59 4.22
C ARG A 53 -2.50 -1.93 5.60
N LYS A 54 -2.72 -2.73 6.66
CA LYS A 54 -2.74 -2.23 8.04
C LYS A 54 -1.43 -1.56 8.42
N HIS A 55 -0.30 -2.18 8.09
CA HIS A 55 1.02 -1.64 8.38
C HIS A 55 1.30 -0.34 7.62
N LYS A 56 0.91 -0.25 6.33
CA LYS A 56 1.02 0.98 5.55
C LYS A 56 0.21 2.11 6.19
N ARG A 57 -1.06 1.85 6.55
CA ARG A 57 -1.94 2.84 7.19
C ARG A 57 -1.38 3.35 8.51
N THR A 58 -0.81 2.47 9.33
CA THR A 58 -0.17 2.87 10.60
C THR A 58 1.00 3.82 10.36
N LYS A 59 1.85 3.54 9.35
CA LYS A 59 2.96 4.44 8.99
C LYS A 59 2.47 5.81 8.51
N GLU A 60 1.39 5.85 7.72
CA GLU A 60 0.79 7.10 7.25
C GLU A 60 0.26 7.95 8.41
N ILE A 61 -0.40 7.33 9.40
CA ILE A 61 -0.90 8.00 10.61
C ILE A 61 0.28 8.62 11.40
N VAL A 62 1.30 7.82 11.71
CA VAL A 62 2.48 8.30 12.45
C VAL A 62 3.14 9.49 11.74
N ARG A 63 3.30 9.42 10.42
CA ARG A 63 3.87 10.53 9.64
C ARG A 63 2.98 11.77 9.65
N THR A 64 1.66 11.60 9.67
CA THR A 64 0.72 12.73 9.76
C THR A 64 0.82 13.40 11.12
N GLU A 65 0.90 12.64 12.20
CA GLU A 65 1.10 13.18 13.56
C GLU A 65 2.42 13.94 13.69
N GLN A 66 3.50 13.41 13.12
CA GLN A 66 4.80 14.09 13.06
C GLN A 66 4.72 15.42 12.30
N LEU A 67 4.06 15.42 11.14
CA LEU A 67 3.88 16.65 10.33
C LEU A 67 3.05 17.69 11.08
N ILE A 68 1.96 17.28 11.74
CA ILE A 68 1.14 18.19 12.57
C ILE A 68 1.98 18.76 13.72
N GLY A 69 2.81 17.95 14.38
CA GLY A 69 3.71 18.40 15.44
C GLY A 69 4.67 19.48 14.95
N LEU A 70 5.29 19.27 13.80
CA LEU A 70 6.21 20.23 13.18
C LEU A 70 5.51 21.54 12.83
N LEU A 71 4.35 21.47 12.18
CA LEU A 71 3.59 22.67 11.80
C LEU A 71 3.12 23.48 13.01
N LYS A 72 2.81 22.82 14.14
CA LYS A 72 2.47 23.50 15.39
C LYS A 72 3.66 24.20 16.03
N GLN A 73 4.86 23.62 15.94
CA GLN A 73 6.08 24.21 16.49
C GLN A 73 6.57 25.39 15.66
N GLU A 74 6.60 25.24 14.34
CA GLU A 74 7.13 26.24 13.41
C GLU A 74 6.15 27.40 13.14
N GLY A 75 4.85 27.17 13.30
CA GLY A 75 3.80 28.14 12.99
C GLY A 75 3.73 28.49 11.49
N TYR A 76 3.09 29.63 11.18
CA TYR A 76 2.98 30.12 9.80
C TYR A 76 4.32 30.67 9.31
N GLN A 77 4.86 30.09 8.24
CA GLN A 77 6.12 30.50 7.62
C GLN A 77 5.83 31.39 6.40
N ARG A 78 6.44 32.60 6.38
CA ARG A 78 6.40 33.49 5.21
C ARG A 78 7.52 33.20 4.22
N GLU A 79 8.59 32.55 4.68
CA GLU A 79 9.75 32.23 3.87
C GLU A 79 9.86 30.70 3.71
N PHE A 80 10.39 30.28 2.55
CA PHE A 80 10.63 28.88 2.29
C PHE A 80 11.71 28.33 3.22
N LYS A 81 11.40 27.23 3.91
CA LYS A 81 12.37 26.47 4.72
C LYS A 81 12.57 25.10 4.09
N GLU A 82 13.77 24.86 3.58
CA GLU A 82 14.16 23.61 2.92
C GLU A 82 13.99 22.40 3.84
N GLU A 83 14.37 22.51 5.11
CA GLU A 83 14.25 21.43 6.09
C GLU A 83 12.80 20.99 6.30
N LEU A 84 11.86 21.95 6.40
CA LEU A 84 10.44 21.67 6.56
C LEU A 84 9.86 21.02 5.29
N PHE A 85 10.28 21.53 4.13
CA PHE A 85 9.87 20.98 2.84
C PHE A 85 10.36 19.53 2.68
N ASP A 86 11.63 19.28 2.94
CA ASP A 86 12.22 17.93 2.86
C ASP A 86 11.59 16.94 3.85
N MET A 87 11.19 17.39 5.03
CA MET A 87 10.47 16.52 5.97
C MET A 87 9.05 16.19 5.52
N ALA A 88 8.35 17.11 4.87
CA ALA A 88 6.94 16.97 4.50
C ALA A 88 6.75 16.36 3.12
N VAL A 89 7.50 16.82 2.12
CA VAL A 89 7.28 16.49 0.71
C VAL A 89 8.11 15.28 0.29
N LYS A 90 7.46 14.34 -0.40
CA LYS A 90 8.10 13.16 -0.97
C LYS A 90 8.54 13.40 -2.42
N LYS A 91 7.70 14.06 -3.20
CA LYS A 91 7.92 14.39 -4.60
C LYS A 91 6.92 15.44 -5.07
N ILE A 92 7.30 16.18 -6.08
CA ILE A 92 6.42 17.07 -6.84
C ILE A 92 6.11 16.40 -8.18
N ARG A 93 4.88 16.54 -8.65
CA ARG A 93 4.46 16.15 -10.00
C ARG A 93 3.84 17.39 -10.67
N ILE A 94 4.25 17.64 -11.88
CA ILE A 94 3.66 18.69 -12.72
C ILE A 94 2.89 17.96 -13.83
N SER A 95 1.60 18.29 -13.98
CA SER A 95 0.75 17.74 -15.01
C SER A 95 0.74 18.65 -16.25
N LEU A 96 0.28 18.11 -17.38
CA LEU A 96 0.15 18.88 -18.63
C LEU A 96 -0.89 20.00 -18.51
N ASP A 97 -1.80 19.90 -17.55
CA ASP A 97 -2.86 20.89 -17.30
C ASP A 97 -2.40 22.01 -16.33
N HIS A 98 -1.09 22.23 -16.24
CA HIS A 98 -0.48 23.23 -15.34
C HIS A 98 -0.85 23.07 -13.85
N GLU A 99 -1.15 21.85 -13.43
CA GLU A 99 -1.36 21.50 -12.02
C GLU A 99 -0.05 21.05 -11.39
N ILE A 100 0.28 21.61 -10.22
CA ILE A 100 1.41 21.20 -9.40
C ILE A 100 0.88 20.37 -8.24
N ASN A 101 1.30 19.10 -8.18
CA ASN A 101 0.88 18.14 -7.16
C ASN A 101 2.04 17.88 -6.19
N PHE A 102 1.93 18.35 -4.96
CA PHE A 102 2.86 18.06 -3.87
C PHE A 102 2.43 16.76 -3.19
N CYS A 103 3.15 15.67 -3.47
CA CYS A 103 2.89 14.39 -2.82
C CYS A 103 3.62 14.35 -1.49
N LEU A 104 2.89 14.37 -0.37
CA LEU A 104 3.46 14.36 0.96
C LEU A 104 3.90 12.96 1.39
N LYS A 105 4.82 12.87 2.36
CA LYS A 105 5.33 11.60 2.89
C LYS A 105 4.28 10.81 3.68
N ASN A 106 3.22 11.46 4.16
CA ASN A 106 2.08 10.83 4.82
C ASN A 106 1.01 10.29 3.87
N GLY A 107 1.18 10.47 2.55
CA GLY A 107 0.28 9.98 1.51
C GLY A 107 -0.75 11.00 1.01
N LEU A 108 -0.84 12.18 1.62
CA LEU A 108 -1.67 13.27 1.12
C LEU A 108 -1.08 13.87 -0.16
N VAL A 109 -1.94 14.42 -1.00
CA VAL A 109 -1.57 15.18 -2.19
C VAL A 109 -2.22 16.56 -2.11
N LEU A 110 -1.40 17.58 -2.16
CA LEU A 110 -1.84 18.96 -2.27
C LEU A 110 -1.71 19.37 -3.75
N THR A 111 -2.78 19.91 -4.32
CA THR A 111 -2.79 20.34 -5.72
C THR A 111 -2.91 21.85 -5.78
N GLU A 112 -2.01 22.49 -6.52
CA GLU A 112 -2.04 23.90 -6.83
C GLU A 112 -2.23 24.06 -8.34
N LYS A 113 -3.09 25.01 -8.73
CA LYS A 113 -3.35 25.33 -10.15
C LYS A 113 -2.79 26.70 -10.46
N GLU A 114 -2.07 26.83 -11.56
CA GLU A 114 -1.60 28.10 -12.06
C GLU A 114 -2.79 28.99 -12.44
N GLY A 115 -2.95 30.15 -11.78
CA GLY A 115 -4.04 31.11 -12.02
C GLY A 115 -5.27 31.00 -11.12
N GLY A 116 -5.24 30.16 -10.08
CA GLY A 116 -6.27 30.11 -9.04
C GLY A 116 -6.09 31.24 -8.01
N SER A 117 -7.18 31.97 -7.73
CA SER A 117 -7.25 32.90 -6.60
C SER A 117 -6.98 32.17 -5.27
N GLU A 118 -6.48 32.89 -4.27
CA GLU A 118 -5.92 32.42 -2.99
C GLU A 118 -6.76 31.43 -2.15
N ASP A 119 -7.95 30.99 -2.59
CA ASP A 119 -8.91 30.22 -1.77
C ASP A 119 -9.10 28.75 -2.14
N ALA A 120 -8.34 28.16 -3.08
CA ALA A 120 -8.59 26.79 -3.54
C ALA A 120 -7.46 25.81 -3.22
N VAL A 121 -7.28 25.47 -1.94
CA VAL A 121 -6.56 24.25 -1.56
C VAL A 121 -7.54 23.08 -1.57
N ALA A 122 -7.62 22.36 -2.69
CA ALA A 122 -8.44 21.16 -2.80
C ALA A 122 -7.70 19.95 -2.18
N TYR A 123 -8.19 19.46 -1.06
CA TYR A 123 -7.72 18.21 -0.45
C TYR A 123 -8.40 17.04 -1.15
N THR A 124 -7.68 16.32 -1.98
CA THR A 124 -8.16 15.07 -2.57
C THR A 124 -7.51 13.88 -1.87
N ASN A 125 -8.29 13.22 -1.00
CA ASN A 125 -7.98 11.86 -0.54
C ASN A 125 -8.24 10.90 -1.71
N ARG A 126 -7.19 10.37 -2.36
CA ARG A 126 -7.33 9.19 -3.21
C ARG A 126 -6.96 7.96 -2.39
N VAL A 127 -7.99 7.15 -2.14
CA VAL A 127 -7.96 5.78 -1.64
C VAL A 127 -7.11 4.86 -2.55
#